data_69451632b82ed3e1b8f37ccc95551102
#
_entry.id   69451632b82ed3e1b8f37ccc95551102
#
_cell.length_a   1.000
_cell.length_b   1.000
_cell.length_c   1.000
_cell.angle_alpha   90.00
_cell.angle_beta   90.00
_cell.angle_gamma   90.00
#
_symmetry.space_group_name_H-M   'P 1'
#
loop_
_entity.id
_entity.type
_entity.pdbx_description
1 polymer ?
#
loop_
_entity_poly.entity_id
_entity_poly.type
_entity_poly.pdbx_seq_one_letter_code
_entity_poly.pdbx_strand_id
1 'polypeptide(L)'
;SAAQDFIDGKIAMLISYPSFLRNIPDLRKNSMIGSIGYHLIPGRTPLLGGWSLGINQHSSNKEEAFQFLKWTCEEQTANYTTLLGGLTVLTNTYVNDELSDLYPWLPLYYSIYQYTKPVIPPKLLNNKVIPQWEIDEVVCKWLYKLLDSEIEVRETISETQKALQILAKQYQ
;
A
#
# COMPACT_ATOMS: atom_id res chain seq x y z
N SER A 1 -15.75 7.48 2.05
CA SER A 1 -14.33 7.17 1.86
C SER A 1 -14.04 7.04 0.37
N ALA A 2 -12.78 7.23 -0.06
CA ALA A 2 -12.42 7.14 -1.47
C ALA A 2 -12.82 5.80 -2.11
N ALA A 3 -12.70 4.68 -1.39
CA ALA A 3 -13.17 3.39 -1.88
C ALA A 3 -14.69 3.36 -2.09
N GLN A 4 -15.47 3.92 -1.16
CA GLN A 4 -16.92 4.00 -1.31
C GLN A 4 -17.33 4.92 -2.46
N ASP A 5 -16.66 6.05 -2.63
CA ASP A 5 -16.94 6.99 -3.71
C ASP A 5 -16.64 6.40 -5.09
N PHE A 6 -15.60 5.53 -5.16
CA PHE A 6 -15.32 4.75 -6.34
C PHE A 6 -16.43 3.72 -6.64
N ILE A 7 -16.88 2.98 -5.62
CA ILE A 7 -17.96 1.99 -5.73
C ILE A 7 -19.27 2.67 -6.15
N ASP A 8 -19.54 3.85 -5.60
CA ASP A 8 -20.72 4.65 -5.90
C ASP A 8 -20.66 5.33 -7.29
N GLY A 9 -19.56 5.15 -8.04
CA GLY A 9 -19.34 5.76 -9.36
C GLY A 9 -19.12 7.28 -9.33
N LYS A 10 -18.81 7.85 -8.15
CA LYS A 10 -18.52 9.29 -8.01
C LYS A 10 -17.15 9.68 -8.50
N ILE A 11 -16.20 8.73 -8.52
CA ILE A 11 -14.86 8.89 -9.06
C ILE A 11 -14.56 7.78 -10.06
N ALA A 12 -13.91 8.13 -11.16
CA ALA A 12 -13.65 7.20 -12.26
C ALA A 12 -12.42 6.31 -12.02
N MET A 13 -11.48 6.74 -11.19
CA MET A 13 -10.23 6.02 -10.91
C MET A 13 -9.86 6.15 -9.45
N LEU A 14 -9.28 5.08 -8.91
CA LEU A 14 -8.76 5.03 -7.54
C LEU A 14 -7.34 4.46 -7.57
N ILE A 15 -6.39 5.20 -6.99
CA ILE A 15 -5.06 4.69 -6.68
C ILE A 15 -5.08 4.26 -5.22
N SER A 16 -4.84 2.97 -4.97
CA SER A 16 -4.94 2.43 -3.62
C SER A 16 -4.10 1.18 -3.44
N TYR A 17 -3.92 0.78 -2.18
CA TYR A 17 -3.42 -0.56 -1.87
C TYR A 17 -4.51 -1.61 -2.08
N PRO A 18 -4.17 -2.84 -2.49
CA PRO A 18 -5.16 -3.91 -2.69
C PRO A 18 -6.01 -4.21 -1.45
N SER A 19 -5.49 -3.97 -0.25
CA SER A 19 -6.25 -4.14 1.00
C SER A 19 -7.51 -3.27 1.09
N PHE A 20 -7.60 -2.19 0.32
CA PHE A 20 -8.82 -1.38 0.22
C PHE A 20 -9.90 -2.06 -0.61
N LEU A 21 -9.54 -2.99 -1.50
CA LEU A 21 -10.48 -3.71 -2.35
C LEU A 21 -11.38 -4.65 -1.56
N ARG A 22 -10.95 -5.10 -0.36
CA ARG A 22 -11.80 -5.86 0.57
C ARG A 22 -13.05 -5.12 1.04
N ASN A 23 -13.01 -3.78 0.98
CA ASN A 23 -14.14 -2.92 1.33
C ASN A 23 -15.15 -2.78 0.19
N ILE A 24 -14.87 -3.37 -0.98
CA ILE A 24 -15.86 -3.52 -2.03
C ILE A 24 -16.81 -4.63 -1.55
N PRO A 25 -18.04 -4.26 -1.11
CA PRO A 25 -18.92 -5.24 -0.51
C PRO A 25 -19.29 -6.31 -1.52
N ASP A 26 -19.34 -7.50 -1.03
CA ASP A 26 -19.75 -8.75 -1.67
C ASP A 26 -19.79 -8.65 -3.20
N LEU A 27 -18.70 -9.04 -3.83
CA LEU A 27 -18.52 -9.01 -5.27
C LEU A 27 -19.75 -9.57 -6.03
N ARG A 28 -20.52 -10.47 -5.41
CA ARG A 28 -21.72 -11.08 -6.00
C ARG A 28 -22.93 -10.11 -6.05
N LYS A 29 -22.90 -9.03 -5.27
CA LYS A 29 -24.00 -8.05 -5.18
C LYS A 29 -23.68 -6.71 -5.82
N ASN A 30 -22.44 -6.52 -6.28
CA ASN A 30 -22.02 -5.26 -6.83
C ASN A 30 -22.13 -5.28 -8.37
N SER A 31 -22.96 -4.40 -8.91
CA SER A 31 -23.11 -4.21 -10.37
C SER A 31 -21.84 -3.72 -11.07
N MET A 32 -20.82 -3.32 -10.32
CA MET A 32 -19.52 -2.87 -10.84
C MET A 32 -18.59 -4.03 -11.19
N ILE A 33 -18.89 -5.27 -10.79
CA ILE A 33 -18.07 -6.43 -11.12
C ILE A 33 -18.10 -6.67 -12.62
N GLY A 34 -16.91 -6.83 -13.20
CA GLY A 34 -16.75 -6.88 -14.66
C GLY A 34 -16.61 -5.51 -15.32
N SER A 35 -16.89 -4.42 -14.59
CA SER A 35 -16.69 -3.05 -15.07
C SER A 35 -15.44 -2.38 -14.50
N ILE A 36 -14.74 -3.04 -13.55
CA ILE A 36 -13.53 -2.51 -12.93
C ILE A 36 -12.31 -3.08 -13.67
N GLY A 37 -11.49 -2.20 -14.23
CA GLY A 37 -10.16 -2.55 -14.73
C GLY A 37 -9.11 -2.31 -13.68
N TYR A 38 -8.10 -3.18 -13.65
CA TYR A 38 -6.96 -3.08 -12.73
C TYR A 38 -5.69 -2.84 -13.53
N HIS A 39 -4.86 -1.90 -13.08
CA HIS A 39 -3.62 -1.57 -13.76
C HIS A 39 -2.54 -1.10 -12.77
N LEU A 40 -1.29 -1.14 -13.24
CA LEU A 40 -0.16 -0.51 -12.55
C LEU A 40 -0.36 1.00 -12.44
N ILE A 41 0.10 1.58 -11.35
CA ILE A 41 0.19 3.04 -11.24
C ILE A 41 1.06 3.63 -12.36
N PRO A 42 0.81 4.87 -12.78
CA PRO A 42 1.69 5.58 -13.70
C PRO A 42 3.15 5.57 -13.21
N GLY A 43 4.10 5.37 -14.13
CA GLY A 43 5.52 5.27 -13.80
C GLY A 43 6.00 3.87 -13.41
N ARG A 44 5.10 2.91 -13.19
CA ARG A 44 5.42 1.50 -12.87
C ARG A 44 6.36 1.31 -11.68
N THR A 45 6.29 2.18 -10.70
CA THR A 45 7.09 2.10 -9.48
C THR A 45 6.18 2.14 -8.24
N PRO A 46 5.38 1.09 -8.02
CA PRO A 46 4.54 1.02 -6.83
C PRO A 46 5.39 0.94 -5.57
N LEU A 47 4.87 1.49 -4.49
CA LEU A 47 5.49 1.40 -3.18
C LEU A 47 5.25 0.01 -2.58
N LEU A 48 6.30 -0.58 -2.03
CA LEU A 48 6.18 -1.77 -1.21
C LEU A 48 5.69 -1.36 0.18
N GLY A 49 4.43 -1.64 0.46
CA GLY A 49 3.85 -1.54 1.79
C GLY A 49 3.59 -2.93 2.35
N GLY A 50 3.67 -3.09 3.67
CA GLY A 50 3.38 -4.37 4.29
C GLY A 50 3.46 -4.30 5.80
N TRP A 51 2.93 -5.34 6.43
CA TRP A 51 2.99 -5.57 7.85
C TRP A 51 3.82 -6.82 8.11
N SER A 52 4.55 -6.83 9.20
CA SER A 52 5.30 -8.00 9.65
C SER A 52 4.80 -8.44 11.02
N LEU A 53 4.70 -9.73 11.23
CA LEU A 53 4.47 -10.31 12.54
C LEU A 53 5.82 -10.72 13.13
N GLY A 54 6.01 -10.41 14.41
CA GLY A 54 7.22 -10.77 15.15
C GLY A 54 6.88 -11.35 16.51
N ILE A 55 7.76 -12.19 17.05
CA ILE A 55 7.64 -12.73 18.40
C ILE A 55 8.50 -11.88 19.33
N ASN A 56 7.89 -11.36 20.40
CA ASN A 56 8.63 -10.62 21.40
C ASN A 56 9.64 -11.55 22.10
N GLN A 57 10.92 -11.12 22.14
CA GLN A 57 12.00 -11.90 22.78
C GLN A 57 11.78 -12.18 24.27
N HIS A 58 10.95 -11.39 24.95
CA HIS A 58 10.63 -11.54 26.38
C HIS A 58 9.30 -12.29 26.60
N SER A 59 8.63 -12.76 25.55
CA SER A 59 7.41 -13.56 25.69
C SER A 59 7.71 -14.88 26.40
N SER A 60 6.85 -15.28 27.31
CA SER A 60 6.87 -16.61 27.93
C SER A 60 6.25 -17.70 27.03
N ASN A 61 5.50 -17.30 25.99
CA ASN A 61 4.73 -18.20 25.11
C ASN A 61 5.28 -18.15 23.67
N LYS A 62 6.60 -18.26 23.50
CA LYS A 62 7.25 -18.14 22.19
C LYS A 62 6.90 -19.27 21.24
N GLU A 63 6.78 -20.48 21.79
CA GLU A 63 6.48 -21.66 20.98
C GLU A 63 5.07 -21.57 20.42
N GLU A 64 4.09 -21.22 21.23
CA GLU A 64 2.70 -21.02 20.79
C GLU A 64 2.59 -19.90 19.79
N ALA A 65 3.31 -18.81 19.99
CA ALA A 65 3.38 -17.69 19.05
C ALA A 65 4.00 -18.14 17.71
N PHE A 66 5.01 -19.00 17.75
CA PHE A 66 5.62 -19.56 16.55
C PHE A 66 4.67 -20.51 15.82
N GLN A 67 3.92 -21.35 16.53
CA GLN A 67 2.90 -22.19 15.93
C GLN A 67 1.80 -21.36 15.26
N PHE A 68 1.39 -20.25 15.86
CA PHE A 68 0.47 -19.31 15.23
C PHE A 68 1.04 -18.74 13.92
N LEU A 69 2.30 -18.30 13.91
CA LEU A 69 2.96 -17.81 12.69
C LEU A 69 3.01 -18.89 11.60
N LYS A 70 3.34 -20.13 11.96
CA LYS A 70 3.32 -21.26 11.01
C LYS A 70 1.93 -21.45 10.41
N TRP A 71 0.91 -21.45 11.25
CA TRP A 71 -0.48 -21.60 10.81
C TRP A 71 -0.91 -20.50 9.84
N THR A 72 -0.47 -19.24 10.05
CA THR A 72 -0.77 -18.15 9.09
C THR A 72 -0.11 -18.36 7.73
N CYS A 73 0.93 -19.18 7.65
CA CYS A 73 1.65 -19.52 6.42
C CYS A 73 1.17 -20.85 5.79
N GLU A 74 0.18 -21.52 6.33
CA GLU A 74 -0.41 -22.70 5.71
C GLU A 74 -1.26 -22.34 4.51
N GLU A 75 -1.20 -23.14 3.46
CA GLU A 75 -1.89 -22.86 2.19
C GLU A 75 -3.41 -22.68 2.38
N GLN A 76 -4.03 -23.55 3.17
CA GLN A 76 -5.46 -23.45 3.46
C GLN A 76 -5.81 -22.14 4.18
N THR A 77 -5.02 -21.75 5.17
CA THR A 77 -5.21 -20.50 5.91
C THR A 77 -5.01 -19.28 5.01
N ALA A 78 -3.99 -19.32 4.14
CA ALA A 78 -3.73 -18.29 3.17
C ALA A 78 -4.89 -18.11 2.18
N ASN A 79 -5.42 -19.21 1.65
CA ASN A 79 -6.57 -19.19 0.75
C ASN A 79 -7.82 -18.63 1.44
N TYR A 80 -8.13 -19.04 2.66
CA TYR A 80 -9.23 -18.46 3.43
C TYR A 80 -9.03 -16.99 3.74
N THR A 81 -7.80 -16.58 4.08
CA THR A 81 -7.47 -15.17 4.30
C THR A 81 -7.77 -14.35 3.05
N THR A 82 -7.41 -14.86 1.88
CA THR A 82 -7.67 -14.18 0.60
C THR A 82 -9.16 -14.14 0.27
N LEU A 83 -9.90 -15.21 0.53
CA LEU A 83 -11.37 -15.25 0.36
C LEU A 83 -12.10 -14.23 1.25
N LEU A 84 -11.50 -13.87 2.39
CA LEU A 84 -12.00 -12.83 3.28
C LEU A 84 -11.47 -11.42 2.91
N GLY A 85 -10.78 -11.29 1.78
CA GLY A 85 -10.23 -10.02 1.29
C GLY A 85 -8.92 -9.60 1.93
N GLY A 86 -8.22 -10.51 2.63
CA GLY A 86 -6.89 -10.29 3.16
C GLY A 86 -5.79 -10.53 2.12
N LEU A 87 -4.57 -10.14 2.47
CA LEU A 87 -3.37 -10.45 1.70
C LEU A 87 -2.56 -11.50 2.46
N THR A 88 -1.98 -12.44 1.73
CA THR A 88 -1.17 -13.52 2.27
C THR A 88 0.30 -13.36 1.88
N VAL A 89 1.18 -14.07 2.59
CA VAL A 89 2.60 -14.16 2.26
C VAL A 89 2.92 -15.28 1.25
N LEU A 90 1.95 -16.14 0.93
CA LEU A 90 2.15 -17.25 0.02
C LEU A 90 1.93 -16.82 -1.44
N THR A 91 2.97 -16.97 -2.25
CA THR A 91 2.93 -16.63 -3.68
C THR A 91 1.94 -17.49 -4.46
N ASN A 92 1.79 -18.77 -4.10
CA ASN A 92 0.86 -19.69 -4.77
C ASN A 92 -0.60 -19.21 -4.74
N THR A 93 -1.00 -18.50 -3.68
CA THR A 93 -2.34 -17.92 -3.57
C THR A 93 -2.62 -16.89 -4.67
N TYR A 94 -1.61 -16.13 -5.09
CA TYR A 94 -1.76 -15.06 -6.09
C TYR A 94 -1.82 -15.56 -7.54
N VAL A 95 -1.47 -16.84 -7.75
CA VAL A 95 -1.53 -17.51 -9.06
C VAL A 95 -2.52 -18.67 -9.06
N ASN A 96 -3.38 -18.75 -8.05
CA ASN A 96 -4.44 -19.73 -7.96
C ASN A 96 -5.60 -19.32 -8.87
N ASP A 97 -5.98 -20.18 -9.82
CA ASP A 97 -7.00 -19.87 -10.83
C ASP A 97 -8.38 -19.62 -10.20
N GLU A 98 -8.80 -20.43 -9.22
CA GLU A 98 -10.10 -20.27 -8.55
C GLU A 98 -10.19 -18.94 -7.79
N LEU A 99 -9.11 -18.54 -7.13
CA LEU A 99 -9.06 -17.24 -6.45
C LEU A 99 -8.94 -16.08 -7.43
N SER A 100 -8.28 -16.28 -8.55
CA SER A 100 -8.14 -15.26 -9.60
C SER A 100 -9.46 -15.00 -10.32
N ASP A 101 -10.32 -15.99 -10.46
CA ASP A 101 -11.68 -15.82 -10.98
C ASP A 101 -12.54 -14.97 -10.06
N LEU A 102 -12.35 -15.08 -8.75
CA LEU A 102 -13.03 -14.24 -7.76
C LEU A 102 -12.40 -12.85 -7.63
N TYR A 103 -11.10 -12.79 -7.74
CA TYR A 103 -10.29 -11.58 -7.54
C TYR A 103 -9.33 -11.36 -8.71
N PRO A 104 -9.79 -10.81 -9.84
CA PRO A 104 -8.96 -10.64 -11.05
C PRO A 104 -7.71 -9.79 -10.87
N TRP A 105 -7.61 -9.06 -9.77
CA TRP A 105 -6.43 -8.26 -9.42
C TRP A 105 -5.29 -9.08 -8.81
N LEU A 106 -5.52 -10.32 -8.35
CA LEU A 106 -4.48 -11.15 -7.70
C LEU A 106 -3.25 -11.40 -8.59
N PRO A 107 -3.39 -11.87 -9.84
CA PRO A 107 -2.24 -12.09 -10.72
C PRO A 107 -1.49 -10.79 -11.03
N LEU A 108 -2.22 -9.68 -11.16
CA LEU A 108 -1.62 -8.36 -11.35
C LEU A 108 -0.79 -7.96 -10.12
N TYR A 109 -1.33 -8.17 -8.90
CA TYR A 109 -0.62 -7.87 -7.67
C TYR A 109 0.70 -8.66 -7.57
N TYR A 110 0.69 -9.94 -7.91
CA TYR A 110 1.89 -10.76 -7.97
C TYR A 110 2.92 -10.21 -8.98
N SER A 111 2.47 -9.84 -10.18
CA SER A 111 3.35 -9.26 -11.20
C SER A 111 3.94 -7.91 -10.77
N ILE A 112 3.16 -7.11 -10.06
CA ILE A 112 3.56 -5.80 -9.52
C ILE A 112 4.68 -5.94 -8.50
N TYR A 113 4.65 -6.98 -7.67
CA TYR A 113 5.64 -7.19 -6.61
C TYR A 113 7.08 -7.13 -7.13
N GLN A 114 7.33 -7.57 -8.35
CA GLN A 114 8.65 -7.52 -8.98
C GLN A 114 9.15 -6.10 -9.25
N TYR A 115 8.23 -5.13 -9.33
CA TYR A 115 8.54 -3.73 -9.59
C TYR A 115 8.43 -2.85 -8.34
N THR A 116 7.96 -3.40 -7.23
CA THR A 116 7.82 -2.64 -5.99
C THR A 116 9.17 -2.24 -5.42
N LYS A 117 9.24 -1.03 -4.90
CA LYS A 117 10.42 -0.55 -4.19
C LYS A 117 10.04 -0.19 -2.76
N PRO A 118 10.85 -0.57 -1.77
CA PRO A 118 10.64 -0.10 -0.42
C PRO A 118 10.81 1.41 -0.38
N VAL A 119 9.99 2.08 0.43
CA VAL A 119 10.26 3.46 0.81
C VAL A 119 11.44 3.42 1.77
N ILE A 120 12.60 3.74 1.26
CA ILE A 120 13.80 3.87 2.07
C ILE A 120 13.96 5.36 2.37
N PRO A 121 13.88 5.78 3.64
CA PRO A 121 14.16 7.16 3.99
C PRO A 121 15.53 7.57 3.46
N PRO A 122 15.68 8.77 2.91
CA PRO A 122 16.94 9.21 2.35
C PRO A 122 18.01 9.24 3.43
N LYS A 123 19.13 8.53 3.19
CA LYS A 123 20.32 8.61 4.02
C LYS A 123 21.11 9.86 3.66
N LEU A 124 21.43 10.66 4.64
CA LEU A 124 22.33 11.79 4.50
C LEU A 124 23.79 11.31 4.48
N LEU A 125 24.71 12.19 4.06
CA LEU A 125 26.15 11.91 3.98
C LEU A 125 26.76 11.45 5.32
N ASN A 126 26.18 11.87 6.44
CA ASN A 126 26.58 11.49 7.79
C ASN A 126 25.88 10.22 8.31
N ASN A 127 25.23 9.44 7.44
CA ASN A 127 24.42 8.26 7.75
C ASN A 127 23.18 8.51 8.64
N LYS A 128 22.85 9.75 8.98
CA LYS A 128 21.58 10.05 9.63
C LYS A 128 20.43 9.84 8.65
N VAL A 129 19.28 9.49 9.18
CA VAL A 129 18.05 9.26 8.42
C VAL A 129 17.02 10.28 8.84
N ILE A 130 16.44 10.97 7.86
CA ILE A 130 15.30 11.85 8.13
C ILE A 130 14.08 10.97 8.34
N PRO A 131 13.34 11.10 9.45
CA PRO A 131 12.10 10.34 9.65
C PRO A 131 11.10 10.60 8.53
N GLN A 132 10.48 9.53 8.00
CA GLN A 132 9.54 9.64 6.88
C GLN A 132 8.40 10.60 7.19
N TRP A 133 7.88 10.61 8.42
CA TRP A 133 6.78 11.48 8.81
C TRP A 133 7.12 12.99 8.69
N GLU A 134 8.37 13.40 8.91
CA GLU A 134 8.79 14.79 8.71
C GLU A 134 8.82 15.17 7.23
N ILE A 135 9.23 14.23 6.38
CA ILE A 135 9.17 14.41 4.92
C ILE A 135 7.72 14.53 4.47
N ASP A 136 6.86 13.64 4.96
CA ASP A 136 5.44 13.62 4.62
C ASP A 136 4.74 14.91 5.08
N GLU A 137 5.06 15.42 6.26
CA GLU A 137 4.52 16.69 6.77
C GLU A 137 4.86 17.85 5.83
N VAL A 138 6.12 17.95 5.40
CA VAL A 138 6.56 18.99 4.45
C VAL A 138 5.82 18.85 3.11
N VAL A 139 5.77 17.66 2.55
CA VAL A 139 5.13 17.39 1.25
C VAL A 139 3.63 17.68 1.33
N CYS A 140 2.95 17.16 2.35
CA CYS A 140 1.51 17.34 2.52
C CYS A 140 1.13 18.80 2.70
N LYS A 141 1.91 19.59 3.44
CA LYS A 141 1.67 21.02 3.63
C LYS A 141 1.53 21.77 2.30
N TRP A 142 2.47 21.55 1.37
CA TRP A 142 2.45 22.22 0.09
C TRP A 142 1.44 21.63 -0.89
N LEU A 143 1.19 20.33 -0.78
CA LEU A 143 0.16 19.65 -1.58
C LEU A 143 -1.23 20.16 -1.23
N TYR A 144 -1.56 20.35 0.05
CA TYR A 144 -2.85 20.91 0.46
C TYR A 144 -3.04 22.32 -0.08
N LYS A 145 -2.04 23.17 -0.05
CA LYS A 145 -2.12 24.52 -0.64
C LYS A 145 -2.41 24.48 -2.14
N LEU A 146 -1.82 23.52 -2.86
CA LEU A 146 -2.13 23.30 -4.27
C LEU A 146 -3.58 22.86 -4.46
N LEU A 147 -4.05 21.91 -3.65
CA LEU A 147 -5.42 21.38 -3.74
C LEU A 147 -6.47 22.45 -3.40
N ASP A 148 -6.14 23.35 -2.47
CA ASP A 148 -6.97 24.48 -2.10
C ASP A 148 -6.85 25.65 -3.09
N SER A 149 -6.12 25.47 -4.19
CA SER A 149 -5.90 26.49 -5.23
C SER A 149 -5.21 27.77 -4.72
N GLU A 150 -4.45 27.69 -3.63
CA GLU A 150 -3.70 28.82 -3.09
C GLU A 150 -2.42 29.10 -3.87
N ILE A 151 -1.83 28.07 -4.50
CA ILE A 151 -0.58 28.16 -5.25
C ILE A 151 -0.61 27.28 -6.51
N GLU A 152 0.22 27.61 -7.47
CA GLU A 152 0.36 26.86 -8.72
C GLU A 152 1.30 25.65 -8.58
N VAL A 153 1.16 24.66 -9.50
CA VAL A 153 1.97 23.43 -9.49
C VAL A 153 3.47 23.71 -9.46
N ARG A 154 3.94 24.66 -10.28
CA ARG A 154 5.38 25.01 -10.34
C ARG A 154 5.89 25.59 -9.03
N GLU A 155 5.11 26.43 -8.41
CA GLU A 155 5.41 27.03 -7.11
C GLU A 155 5.40 25.96 -6.03
N THR A 156 4.41 25.07 -6.02
CA THR A 156 4.34 23.93 -5.10
C THR A 156 5.62 23.09 -5.14
N ILE A 157 6.09 22.74 -6.34
CA ILE A 157 7.32 21.95 -6.51
C ILE A 157 8.54 22.71 -5.95
N SER A 158 8.67 24.00 -6.30
CA SER A 158 9.79 24.83 -5.85
C SER A 158 9.83 24.97 -4.33
N GLU A 159 8.70 25.30 -3.72
CA GLU A 159 8.62 25.51 -2.28
C GLU A 159 8.77 24.19 -1.49
N THR A 160 8.21 23.09 -1.99
CA THR A 160 8.44 21.77 -1.41
C THR A 160 9.92 21.42 -1.43
N GLN A 161 10.61 21.64 -2.54
CA GLN A 161 12.04 21.36 -2.66
C GLN A 161 12.88 22.21 -1.69
N LYS A 162 12.59 23.50 -1.56
CA LYS A 162 13.27 24.39 -0.60
C LYS A 162 13.06 23.93 0.84
N ALA A 163 11.82 23.58 1.19
CA ALA A 163 11.48 23.12 2.53
C ALA A 163 12.18 21.78 2.87
N LEU A 164 12.24 20.85 1.93
CA LEU A 164 12.98 19.58 2.11
C LEU A 164 14.49 19.82 2.25
N GLN A 165 15.07 20.80 1.53
CA GLN A 165 16.47 21.18 1.69
C GLN A 165 16.76 21.76 3.07
N ILE A 166 15.82 22.58 3.61
CA ILE A 166 15.95 23.13 4.96
C ILE A 166 15.87 22.00 5.98
N LEU A 167 14.90 21.10 5.84
CA LEU A 167 14.77 19.92 6.70
C LEU A 167 16.05 19.08 6.68
N ALA A 168 16.60 18.79 5.51
CA ALA A 168 17.84 18.02 5.38
C ALA A 168 19.03 18.65 6.10
N LYS A 169 19.12 19.99 6.13
CA LYS A 169 20.19 20.72 6.86
C LYS A 169 20.11 20.55 8.38
N GLN A 170 18.92 20.33 8.94
CA GLN A 170 18.76 20.12 10.38
C GLN A 170 19.35 18.79 10.85
N TYR A 171 19.54 17.86 9.91
CA TYR A 171 20.10 16.52 10.17
C TYR A 171 21.61 16.42 9.80
N GLN A 172 22.17 17.43 9.20
CA GLN A 172 23.62 17.54 8.91
C GLN A 172 24.41 17.96 10.14
#